data_506505e204af45e0f5c71d9e66cf91f8
#
_entry.id   506505e204af45e0f5c71d9e66cf91f8
#
_cell.length_a   1.000
_cell.length_b   1.000
_cell.length_c   1.000
_cell.angle_alpha   90.00
_cell.angle_beta   90.00
_cell.angle_gamma   90.00
#
_symmetry.space_group_name_H-M   'P 1'
#
loop_
_entity.id
_entity.type
_entity.pdbx_description
1 polymer ?
#
loop_
_entity_poly.entity_id
_entity_poly.type
_entity_poly.pdbx_seq_one_letter_code
_entity_poly.pdbx_strand_id
1 'polypeptide(L)'
;GCLFLVVVTICAVLLIEQYVQSGPGMLKEGNWQIQKPEKRVARVDGDGLFLSSSDASKSVNIGQAVQSQGHSFVVQLSTDIRSLDVVPGVKPWDRARLVLLQYEGKTARYDVSHVAATLEGTHEWEHYRKAFEIQPWASEFRVTVQLGRCTGSLEIKNIRLYPVVVSKVYTLAQRSVLGAWGIFFVFLLGSFLVKGRYGVQGVLIVCFAGILFGAMIPGDLKTEIYGRVIVQIQLLHGMAGPEGEMIIGKIGHFCLFGILGLVLGVLMPGKSPAYIGANILMLAGGTELVQFFIDGRTPLFVDFLIDLSGGVAGLALVQVFMMGRRLAQVNAD
;
A
#
# COMPACT_ATOMS: atom_id res chain seq x y z
N GLY A 1 11.97 22.17 12.04
CA GLY A 1 11.93 20.77 12.54
C GLY A 1 11.13 19.83 11.64
N CYS A 2 9.83 20.04 11.51
CA CYS A 2 8.96 19.09 10.77
C CYS A 2 9.28 19.01 9.27
N LEU A 3 9.46 20.14 8.58
CA LEU A 3 9.84 20.15 7.16
C LEU A 3 11.14 19.37 6.91
N PHE A 4 12.10 19.49 7.80
CA PHE A 4 13.35 18.71 7.72
C PHE A 4 13.08 17.21 7.82
N LEU A 5 12.23 16.79 8.75
CA LEU A 5 11.86 15.36 8.91
C LEU A 5 11.13 14.81 7.67
N VAL A 6 10.23 15.59 7.07
CA VAL A 6 9.56 15.25 5.80
C VAL A 6 10.59 15.06 4.69
N VAL A 7 11.50 16.03 4.52
CA VAL A 7 12.55 15.96 3.47
C VAL A 7 13.45 14.75 3.68
N VAL A 8 13.92 14.51 4.91
CA VAL A 8 14.74 13.32 5.23
C VAL A 8 14.00 12.02 4.92
N THR A 9 12.71 11.94 5.26
CA THR A 9 11.88 10.76 4.97
C THR A 9 11.77 10.52 3.47
N ILE A 10 11.46 11.56 2.69
CA ILE A 10 11.37 11.47 1.22
C ILE A 10 12.72 11.08 0.62
N CYS A 11 13.82 11.70 1.06
CA CYS A 11 15.16 11.33 0.61
C CYS A 11 15.49 9.85 0.94
N ALA A 12 15.12 9.37 2.12
CA ALA A 12 15.35 7.99 2.50
C ALA A 12 14.57 7.02 1.60
N VAL A 13 13.29 7.32 1.28
CA VAL A 13 12.46 6.52 0.37
C VAL A 13 13.01 6.50 -1.05
N LEU A 14 13.48 7.65 -1.56
CA LEU A 14 13.89 7.77 -2.96
C LEU A 14 15.33 7.27 -3.21
N LEU A 15 16.23 7.37 -2.22
CA LEU A 15 17.65 7.14 -2.42
C LEU A 15 18.17 5.83 -1.81
N ILE A 16 17.44 5.21 -0.89
CA ILE A 16 17.90 4.00 -0.19
C ILE A 16 17.16 2.78 -0.72
N GLU A 17 17.88 1.91 -1.41
CA GLU A 17 17.32 0.64 -1.88
C GLU A 17 17.03 -0.31 -0.70
N GLN A 18 15.79 -0.82 -0.66
CA GLN A 18 15.35 -1.74 0.38
C GLN A 18 16.10 -3.08 0.30
N TYR A 19 16.37 -3.55 -0.90
CA TYR A 19 16.97 -4.86 -1.13
C TYR A 19 18.30 -4.74 -1.87
N VAL A 20 19.25 -5.61 -1.51
CA VAL A 20 20.51 -5.82 -2.23
C VAL A 20 20.57 -7.26 -2.73
N GLN A 21 21.08 -7.44 -3.94
CA GLN A 21 21.29 -8.76 -4.52
C GLN A 21 22.27 -9.58 -3.67
N SER A 22 21.88 -10.82 -3.34
CA SER A 22 22.66 -11.71 -2.50
C SER A 22 23.20 -12.97 -3.21
N GLY A 23 22.81 -13.18 -4.48
CA GLY A 23 23.24 -14.32 -5.27
C GLY A 23 23.09 -14.12 -6.77
N PRO A 24 23.44 -15.12 -7.58
CA PRO A 24 23.34 -15.06 -9.03
C PRO A 24 21.89 -15.03 -9.51
N GLY A 25 21.70 -14.65 -10.78
CA GLY A 25 20.40 -14.75 -11.46
C GLY A 25 19.89 -16.19 -11.48
N MET A 26 18.59 -16.34 -11.25
CA MET A 26 17.94 -17.65 -11.13
C MET A 26 17.26 -18.09 -12.45
N LEU A 27 16.97 -17.15 -13.36
CA LEU A 27 16.43 -17.45 -14.69
C LEU A 27 17.56 -17.86 -15.63
N LYS A 28 17.28 -18.84 -16.48
CA LYS A 28 18.23 -19.36 -17.47
C LYS A 28 17.71 -19.06 -18.87
N GLU A 29 18.58 -18.54 -19.72
CA GLU A 29 18.26 -18.36 -21.14
C GLU A 29 17.87 -19.71 -21.78
N GLY A 30 16.87 -19.67 -22.65
CA GLY A 30 16.40 -20.87 -23.36
C GLY A 30 15.46 -21.80 -22.60
N ASN A 31 15.26 -21.63 -21.29
CA ASN A 31 14.39 -22.51 -20.48
C ASN A 31 12.92 -22.04 -20.41
N TRP A 32 12.54 -21.09 -21.27
CA TRP A 32 11.18 -20.60 -21.31
C TRP A 32 10.22 -21.60 -21.96
N GLN A 33 9.17 -21.95 -21.26
CA GLN A 33 8.12 -22.84 -21.73
C GLN A 33 6.93 -22.03 -22.25
N ILE A 34 6.60 -22.25 -23.52
CA ILE A 34 5.50 -21.56 -24.19
C ILE A 34 4.25 -22.43 -24.14
N GLN A 35 3.18 -21.87 -23.59
CA GLN A 35 1.83 -22.47 -23.60
C GLN A 35 0.93 -21.54 -24.40
N LYS A 36 0.65 -21.89 -25.65
CA LYS A 36 -0.21 -21.12 -26.54
C LYS A 36 -1.26 -22.01 -27.20
N PRO A 37 -2.52 -21.60 -27.26
CA PRO A 37 -3.52 -22.19 -28.15
C PRO A 37 -3.20 -21.86 -29.62
N GLU A 38 -3.80 -22.59 -30.55
CA GLU A 38 -3.75 -22.27 -31.97
C GLU A 38 -4.20 -20.80 -32.22
N LYS A 39 -3.62 -20.17 -33.26
CA LYS A 39 -3.88 -18.79 -33.70
C LYS A 39 -3.42 -17.69 -32.75
N ARG A 40 -2.54 -17.97 -31.79
CA ARG A 40 -1.93 -16.97 -30.90
C ARG A 40 -0.43 -16.94 -31.06
N VAL A 41 0.15 -15.77 -30.82
CA VAL A 41 1.60 -15.58 -30.94
C VAL A 41 2.23 -15.54 -29.57
N ALA A 42 3.20 -16.39 -29.34
CA ALA A 42 4.09 -16.32 -28.19
C ALA A 42 5.48 -16.72 -28.66
N ARG A 43 6.49 -15.90 -28.41
CA ARG A 43 7.86 -16.14 -28.84
C ARG A 43 8.85 -15.62 -27.80
N VAL A 44 10.03 -16.19 -27.84
CA VAL A 44 11.20 -15.76 -27.08
C VAL A 44 12.22 -15.26 -28.07
N ASP A 45 12.59 -13.99 -28.00
CA ASP A 45 13.54 -13.35 -28.91
C ASP A 45 14.74 -12.84 -28.09
N GLY A 46 15.82 -13.63 -28.02
CA GLY A 46 16.96 -13.29 -27.17
C GLY A 46 16.55 -13.17 -25.70
N ASP A 47 16.73 -11.99 -25.13
CA ASP A 47 16.33 -11.65 -23.75
C ASP A 47 14.88 -11.14 -23.62
N GLY A 48 14.14 -11.09 -24.75
CA GLY A 48 12.78 -10.58 -24.83
C GLY A 48 11.73 -11.68 -24.92
N LEU A 49 10.55 -11.41 -24.35
CA LEU A 49 9.36 -12.25 -24.45
C LEU A 49 8.25 -11.44 -25.13
N PHE A 50 7.58 -12.04 -26.09
CA PHE A 50 6.48 -11.44 -26.82
C PHE A 50 5.25 -12.33 -26.78
N LEU A 51 4.10 -11.78 -26.40
CA LEU A 51 2.80 -12.42 -26.44
C LEU A 51 1.81 -11.55 -27.20
N SER A 52 0.97 -12.16 -28.04
CA SER A 52 -0.14 -11.46 -28.69
C SER A 52 -1.35 -12.39 -28.83
N SER A 53 -2.53 -11.82 -28.61
CA SER A 53 -3.81 -12.51 -28.74
C SER A 53 -4.87 -11.60 -29.33
N SER A 54 -5.58 -12.07 -30.34
CA SER A 54 -6.77 -11.42 -30.91
C SER A 54 -8.09 -12.02 -30.38
N ASP A 55 -8.00 -13.04 -29.50
CA ASP A 55 -9.14 -13.78 -28.99
C ASP A 55 -9.04 -13.99 -27.48
N ALA A 56 -10.01 -13.45 -26.74
CA ALA A 56 -10.07 -13.51 -25.29
C ALA A 56 -10.61 -14.85 -24.73
N SER A 57 -10.91 -15.86 -25.56
CA SER A 57 -11.51 -17.12 -25.07
C SER A 57 -10.53 -18.00 -24.27
N LYS A 58 -9.21 -17.86 -24.51
CA LYS A 58 -8.16 -18.68 -23.87
C LYS A 58 -6.94 -17.80 -23.52
N SER A 59 -6.16 -18.24 -22.57
CA SER A 59 -4.91 -17.56 -22.16
C SER A 59 -3.72 -17.98 -23.02
N VAL A 60 -2.73 -17.09 -23.12
CA VAL A 60 -1.40 -17.33 -23.68
C VAL A 60 -0.37 -17.08 -22.59
N ASN A 61 0.54 -18.02 -22.38
CA ASN A 61 1.51 -17.94 -21.29
C ASN A 61 2.92 -18.29 -21.78
N ILE A 62 3.92 -17.58 -21.26
CA ILE A 62 5.34 -17.96 -21.31
C ILE A 62 5.82 -18.02 -19.86
N GLY A 63 6.43 -19.12 -19.46
CA GLY A 63 6.88 -19.26 -18.06
C GLY A 63 8.19 -20.03 -17.93
N GLN A 64 8.88 -19.78 -16.82
CA GLN A 64 10.06 -20.53 -16.42
C GLN A 64 9.94 -20.92 -14.95
N ALA A 65 10.14 -22.21 -14.68
CA ALA A 65 10.17 -22.76 -13.33
C ALA A 65 11.57 -22.68 -12.73
N VAL A 66 11.62 -22.39 -11.43
CA VAL A 66 12.82 -22.38 -10.62
C VAL A 66 12.58 -23.27 -9.38
N GLN A 67 13.49 -24.18 -9.08
CA GLN A 67 13.40 -25.04 -7.90
C GLN A 67 13.62 -24.22 -6.63
N SER A 68 12.80 -24.43 -5.64
CA SER A 68 12.96 -23.82 -4.33
C SER A 68 14.02 -24.55 -3.51
N GLN A 69 14.59 -23.84 -2.55
CA GLN A 69 15.65 -24.37 -1.66
C GLN A 69 15.09 -24.99 -0.37
N GLY A 70 13.76 -25.02 -0.21
CA GLY A 70 13.10 -25.60 0.97
C GLY A 70 13.19 -24.76 2.25
N HIS A 71 13.62 -23.49 2.15
CA HIS A 71 13.60 -22.52 3.25
C HIS A 71 13.04 -21.18 2.74
N SER A 72 12.62 -20.32 3.68
CA SER A 72 12.15 -18.98 3.31
C SER A 72 13.31 -18.09 2.86
N PHE A 73 13.13 -17.41 1.73
CA PHE A 73 14.05 -16.39 1.23
C PHE A 73 13.30 -15.42 0.33
N VAL A 74 13.89 -14.25 0.09
CA VAL A 74 13.30 -13.23 -0.77
C VAL A 74 13.96 -13.22 -2.13
N VAL A 75 13.16 -13.17 -3.19
CA VAL A 75 13.62 -12.96 -4.56
C VAL A 75 13.08 -11.65 -5.09
N GLN A 76 13.86 -10.96 -5.94
CA GLN A 76 13.42 -9.77 -6.64
C GLN A 76 13.29 -10.07 -8.12
N LEU A 77 12.09 -9.84 -8.65
CA LEU A 77 11.78 -9.86 -10.07
C LEU A 77 11.87 -8.43 -10.60
N SER A 78 12.66 -8.24 -11.64
CA SER A 78 12.89 -6.94 -12.27
C SER A 78 12.81 -7.12 -13.80
N THR A 79 12.13 -6.19 -14.50
CA THR A 79 11.92 -6.28 -15.94
C THR A 79 11.37 -4.97 -16.50
N ASP A 80 11.55 -4.78 -17.81
CA ASP A 80 10.89 -3.71 -18.55
C ASP A 80 9.71 -4.31 -19.32
N ILE A 81 8.54 -3.68 -19.23
CA ILE A 81 7.29 -4.16 -19.83
C ILE A 81 6.69 -3.06 -20.70
N ARG A 82 6.15 -3.45 -21.87
CA ARG A 82 5.32 -2.64 -22.75
C ARG A 82 4.05 -3.41 -23.08
N SER A 83 2.90 -2.75 -23.11
CA SER A 83 1.64 -3.32 -23.57
C SER A 83 1.07 -2.50 -24.72
N LEU A 84 0.35 -3.17 -25.64
CA LEU A 84 -0.33 -2.52 -26.74
C LEU A 84 -1.74 -3.07 -26.89
N ASP A 85 -2.73 -2.17 -26.80
CA ASP A 85 -4.16 -2.44 -27.01
C ASP A 85 -4.69 -3.61 -26.18
N VAL A 86 -4.26 -3.72 -24.92
CA VAL A 86 -4.74 -4.77 -24.04
C VAL A 86 -6.17 -4.46 -23.59
N VAL A 87 -7.12 -5.26 -24.10
CA VAL A 87 -8.52 -5.19 -23.68
C VAL A 87 -8.78 -6.30 -22.66
N PRO A 88 -9.09 -5.96 -21.39
CA PRO A 88 -9.31 -6.94 -20.34
C PRO A 88 -10.54 -7.82 -20.63
N GLY A 89 -10.53 -9.04 -20.10
CA GLY A 89 -11.69 -9.92 -20.09
C GLY A 89 -12.63 -9.62 -18.93
N VAL A 90 -13.53 -10.55 -18.67
CA VAL A 90 -14.65 -10.36 -17.70
C VAL A 90 -14.16 -10.39 -16.25
N LYS A 91 -13.15 -11.22 -15.96
CA LYS A 91 -12.70 -11.44 -14.58
C LYS A 91 -11.51 -10.52 -14.23
N PRO A 92 -11.32 -10.16 -12.96
CA PRO A 92 -10.20 -9.29 -12.53
C PRO A 92 -8.82 -9.81 -12.92
N TRP A 93 -8.66 -11.09 -13.14
CA TRP A 93 -7.40 -11.71 -13.57
C TRP A 93 -7.30 -11.95 -15.08
N ASP A 94 -8.33 -11.63 -15.85
CA ASP A 94 -8.34 -11.76 -17.31
C ASP A 94 -7.70 -10.51 -17.96
N ARG A 95 -6.38 -10.36 -17.75
CA ARG A 95 -5.55 -9.20 -18.12
C ARG A 95 -4.16 -9.63 -18.57
N ALA A 96 -3.39 -8.69 -19.08
CA ALA A 96 -1.96 -8.87 -19.27
C ALA A 96 -1.27 -8.81 -17.89
N ARG A 97 -0.51 -9.85 -17.53
CA ARG A 97 0.07 -9.99 -16.19
C ARG A 97 1.47 -10.58 -16.23
N LEU A 98 2.31 -10.11 -15.33
CA LEU A 98 3.53 -10.77 -14.89
C LEU A 98 3.31 -11.29 -13.48
N VAL A 99 3.48 -12.59 -13.28
CA VAL A 99 3.24 -13.24 -11.99
C VAL A 99 4.40 -14.15 -11.60
N LEU A 100 4.61 -14.30 -10.29
CA LEU A 100 5.49 -15.30 -9.69
C LEU A 100 4.64 -16.22 -8.83
N LEU A 101 4.33 -17.41 -9.36
CA LEU A 101 3.49 -18.40 -8.69
C LEU A 101 4.35 -19.38 -7.91
N GLN A 102 3.99 -19.65 -6.67
CA GLN A 102 4.63 -20.66 -5.82
C GLN A 102 3.80 -21.96 -5.84
N TYR A 103 4.45 -23.09 -5.87
CA TYR A 103 3.81 -24.41 -5.96
C TYR A 103 4.15 -25.27 -4.76
N GLU A 104 3.12 -25.83 -4.14
CA GLU A 104 3.21 -26.91 -3.16
C GLU A 104 2.98 -28.24 -3.89
N GLY A 105 4.05 -28.96 -4.19
CA GLY A 105 4.00 -30.09 -5.12
C GLY A 105 3.55 -29.66 -6.52
N LYS A 106 2.35 -30.06 -6.95
CA LYS A 106 1.77 -29.70 -8.25
C LYS A 106 0.72 -28.58 -8.16
N THR A 107 0.40 -28.12 -6.95
CA THR A 107 -0.69 -27.16 -6.72
C THR A 107 -0.14 -25.75 -6.62
N ALA A 108 -0.62 -24.84 -7.48
CA ALA A 108 -0.28 -23.41 -7.40
C ALA A 108 -1.02 -22.78 -6.21
N ARG A 109 -0.30 -21.99 -5.41
CA ARG A 109 -0.83 -21.26 -4.27
C ARG A 109 -1.06 -19.80 -4.65
N TYR A 110 -2.30 -19.35 -4.49
CA TYR A 110 -2.74 -17.98 -4.81
C TYR A 110 -2.99 -17.13 -3.56
N ASP A 111 -2.89 -17.72 -2.39
CA ASP A 111 -3.05 -17.09 -1.08
C ASP A 111 -1.85 -16.24 -0.65
N VAL A 112 -0.72 -16.39 -1.36
CA VAL A 112 0.46 -15.54 -1.18
C VAL A 112 0.58 -14.50 -2.29
N SER A 113 1.33 -13.42 -2.03
CA SER A 113 1.60 -12.39 -3.06
C SER A 113 2.26 -13.02 -4.28
N HIS A 114 1.64 -12.88 -5.44
CA HIS A 114 2.10 -13.52 -6.67
C HIS A 114 2.08 -12.61 -7.91
N VAL A 115 1.47 -11.43 -7.86
CA VAL A 115 1.36 -10.53 -9.02
C VAL A 115 2.49 -9.51 -8.97
N ALA A 116 3.32 -9.45 -10.01
CA ALA A 116 4.35 -8.42 -10.20
C ALA A 116 3.77 -7.18 -10.90
N ALA A 117 3.08 -7.39 -12.03
CA ALA A 117 2.44 -6.34 -12.80
C ALA A 117 1.11 -6.81 -13.38
N THR A 118 0.18 -5.88 -13.55
CA THR A 118 -1.09 -6.05 -14.28
C THR A 118 -1.28 -4.84 -15.17
N LEU A 119 -1.51 -5.07 -16.47
CA LEU A 119 -1.63 -4.01 -17.45
C LEU A 119 -2.93 -4.14 -18.26
N GLU A 120 -3.49 -2.98 -18.59
CA GLU A 120 -4.66 -2.79 -19.45
C GLU A 120 -4.38 -1.62 -20.39
N GLY A 121 -4.89 -1.68 -21.62
CA GLY A 121 -4.64 -0.62 -22.60
C GLY A 121 -3.24 -0.63 -23.18
N THR A 122 -2.76 0.56 -23.55
CA THR A 122 -1.44 0.79 -24.14
C THR A 122 -0.54 1.51 -23.17
N HIS A 123 0.60 0.92 -22.85
CA HIS A 123 1.66 1.49 -22.03
C HIS A 123 2.98 1.39 -22.76
N GLU A 124 3.74 2.46 -22.76
CA GLU A 124 5.13 2.48 -23.22
C GLU A 124 6.02 1.68 -22.28
N TRP A 125 7.31 1.53 -22.62
CA TRP A 125 8.26 0.81 -21.78
C TRP A 125 8.34 1.39 -20.38
N GLU A 126 7.99 0.56 -19.40
CA GLU A 126 8.02 0.90 -17.98
C GLU A 126 8.79 -0.16 -17.20
N HIS A 127 9.62 0.28 -16.26
CA HIS A 127 10.41 -0.60 -15.41
C HIS A 127 9.60 -1.08 -14.22
N TYR A 128 9.44 -2.39 -14.10
CA TYR A 128 8.76 -3.05 -12.97
C TYR A 128 9.77 -3.79 -12.10
N ARG A 129 9.66 -3.58 -10.79
CA ARG A 129 10.49 -4.26 -9.78
C ARG A 129 9.59 -4.66 -8.61
N LYS A 130 9.62 -5.94 -8.25
CA LYS A 130 8.87 -6.43 -7.08
C LYS A 130 9.61 -7.55 -6.39
N ALA A 131 9.64 -7.50 -5.04
CA ALA A 131 10.16 -8.55 -4.21
C ALA A 131 9.05 -9.52 -3.80
N PHE A 132 9.38 -10.80 -3.72
CA PHE A 132 8.51 -11.88 -3.30
C PHE A 132 9.21 -12.73 -2.24
N GLU A 133 8.53 -13.02 -1.17
CA GLU A 133 8.97 -14.02 -0.21
C GLU A 133 8.60 -15.40 -0.72
N ILE A 134 9.61 -16.26 -0.90
CA ILE A 134 9.41 -17.66 -1.25
C ILE A 134 9.20 -18.41 0.04
N GLN A 135 8.09 -19.10 0.14
CA GLN A 135 7.69 -19.81 1.33
C GLN A 135 8.43 -21.15 1.49
N PRO A 136 8.70 -21.63 2.72
CA PRO A 136 9.45 -22.86 2.93
C PRO A 136 8.76 -24.14 2.42
N TRP A 137 7.42 -24.10 2.27
CA TRP A 137 6.63 -25.20 1.70
C TRP A 137 6.69 -25.22 0.16
N ALA A 138 7.15 -24.16 -0.50
CA ALA A 138 7.23 -24.12 -1.95
C ALA A 138 8.29 -25.10 -2.46
N SER A 139 7.88 -26.07 -3.26
CA SER A 139 8.78 -27.00 -3.95
C SER A 139 9.42 -26.35 -5.17
N GLU A 140 8.67 -25.53 -5.89
CA GLU A 140 9.13 -24.71 -7.00
C GLU A 140 8.36 -23.38 -7.02
N PHE A 141 8.89 -22.41 -7.73
CA PHE A 141 8.16 -21.18 -8.09
C PHE A 141 8.39 -20.88 -9.56
N ARG A 142 7.40 -20.25 -10.18
CA ARG A 142 7.41 -20.02 -11.62
C ARG A 142 7.14 -18.55 -11.93
N VAL A 143 8.05 -17.94 -12.69
CA VAL A 143 7.80 -16.65 -13.32
C VAL A 143 6.97 -16.91 -14.58
N THR A 144 5.83 -16.25 -14.69
CA THR A 144 4.91 -16.42 -15.82
C THR A 144 4.47 -15.07 -16.34
N VAL A 145 4.66 -14.87 -17.63
CA VAL A 145 4.10 -13.78 -18.42
C VAL A 145 2.84 -14.31 -19.09
N GLN A 146 1.73 -13.63 -18.95
CA GLN A 146 0.46 -14.12 -19.48
C GLN A 146 -0.41 -13.02 -20.08
N LEU A 147 -1.11 -13.35 -21.16
CA LEU A 147 -2.35 -12.71 -21.58
C LEU A 147 -3.50 -13.61 -21.12
N GLY A 148 -4.10 -13.26 -19.97
CA GLY A 148 -5.14 -14.05 -19.33
C GLY A 148 -6.51 -13.75 -19.91
N ARG A 149 -6.97 -14.51 -20.93
CA ARG A 149 -8.27 -14.31 -21.57
C ARG A 149 -8.57 -12.85 -21.93
N CYS A 150 -7.57 -12.17 -22.45
CA CYS A 150 -7.63 -10.79 -22.93
C CYS A 150 -7.06 -10.71 -24.34
N THR A 151 -7.32 -9.62 -25.05
CA THR A 151 -6.72 -9.35 -26.35
C THR A 151 -5.61 -8.32 -26.23
N GLY A 152 -4.84 -8.11 -27.30
CA GLY A 152 -3.72 -7.18 -27.33
C GLY A 152 -2.36 -7.87 -27.38
N SER A 153 -1.31 -7.13 -27.07
CA SER A 153 0.05 -7.66 -27.01
C SER A 153 0.82 -7.18 -25.78
N LEU A 154 1.78 -8.00 -25.37
CA LEU A 154 2.65 -7.78 -24.23
C LEU A 154 4.09 -8.08 -24.64
N GLU A 155 4.97 -7.14 -24.40
CA GLU A 155 6.41 -7.27 -24.63
C GLU A 155 7.15 -7.11 -23.32
N ILE A 156 8.14 -7.96 -23.10
CA ILE A 156 8.97 -7.96 -21.90
C ILE A 156 10.43 -8.04 -22.31
N LYS A 157 11.28 -7.25 -21.67
CA LYS A 157 12.74 -7.25 -21.84
C LYS A 157 13.45 -7.19 -20.50
N ASN A 158 14.74 -7.53 -20.50
CA ASN A 158 15.59 -7.42 -19.32
C ASN A 158 15.02 -8.14 -18.09
N ILE A 159 14.34 -9.28 -18.31
CA ILE A 159 13.74 -10.02 -17.21
C ILE A 159 14.82 -10.69 -16.37
N ARG A 160 14.84 -10.35 -15.07
CA ARG A 160 15.82 -10.85 -14.10
C ARG A 160 15.11 -11.28 -12.84
N LEU A 161 15.54 -12.39 -12.29
CA LEU A 161 15.10 -12.89 -10.99
C LEU A 161 16.34 -13.27 -10.21
N TYR A 162 16.53 -12.70 -9.03
CA TYR A 162 17.69 -12.94 -8.20
C TYR A 162 17.33 -12.93 -6.71
N PRO A 163 18.03 -13.71 -5.90
CA PRO A 163 17.83 -13.69 -4.46
C PRO A 163 18.33 -12.35 -3.90
N VAL A 164 17.61 -11.82 -2.93
CA VAL A 164 17.92 -10.54 -2.28
C VAL A 164 17.86 -10.66 -0.77
N VAL A 165 18.59 -9.78 -0.09
CA VAL A 165 18.49 -9.56 1.34
C VAL A 165 18.18 -8.11 1.63
N VAL A 166 17.53 -7.85 2.75
CA VAL A 166 17.24 -6.48 3.18
C VAL A 166 18.57 -5.74 3.44
N SER A 167 18.70 -4.57 2.84
CA SER A 167 19.89 -3.73 3.01
C SER A 167 20.04 -3.29 4.46
N LYS A 168 21.26 -3.41 5.02
CA LYS A 168 21.56 -2.90 6.35
C LYS A 168 21.38 -1.38 6.43
N VAL A 169 21.69 -0.67 5.35
CA VAL A 169 21.49 0.79 5.26
C VAL A 169 20.01 1.12 5.31
N TYR A 170 19.18 0.36 4.57
CA TYR A 170 17.73 0.53 4.63
C TYR A 170 17.18 0.27 6.03
N THR A 171 17.58 -0.83 6.68
CA THR A 171 17.14 -1.16 8.05
C THR A 171 17.52 -0.05 9.05
N LEU A 172 18.72 0.52 8.93
CA LEU A 172 19.13 1.63 9.78
C LEU A 172 18.31 2.88 9.51
N ALA A 173 18.11 3.24 8.24
CA ALA A 173 17.30 4.38 7.83
C ALA A 173 15.84 4.23 8.29
N GLN A 174 15.25 3.05 8.07
CA GLN A 174 13.91 2.71 8.53
C GLN A 174 13.75 2.96 10.04
N ARG A 175 14.65 2.39 10.86
CA ARG A 175 14.61 2.56 12.33
C ARG A 175 14.80 4.02 12.75
N SER A 176 15.71 4.73 12.07
CA SER A 176 15.99 6.14 12.37
C SER A 176 14.80 7.04 12.03
N VAL A 177 14.20 6.84 10.87
CA VAL A 177 13.01 7.60 10.43
C VAL A 177 11.82 7.30 11.32
N LEU A 178 11.53 6.02 11.60
CA LEU A 178 10.43 5.64 12.51
C LEU A 178 10.63 6.17 13.92
N GLY A 179 11.86 6.12 14.44
CA GLY A 179 12.21 6.70 15.75
C GLY A 179 12.02 8.21 15.78
N ALA A 180 12.48 8.92 14.76
CA ALA A 180 12.34 10.38 14.65
C ALA A 180 10.86 10.81 14.55
N TRP A 181 10.04 10.10 13.76
CA TRP A 181 8.59 10.34 13.71
C TRP A 181 7.91 10.00 15.02
N GLY A 182 8.31 8.90 15.69
CA GLY A 182 7.80 8.55 17.03
C GLY A 182 8.03 9.65 18.05
N ILE A 183 9.26 10.17 18.11
CA ILE A 183 9.62 11.32 18.96
C ILE A 183 8.78 12.55 18.60
N PHE A 184 8.66 12.86 17.31
CA PHE A 184 7.84 13.98 16.84
C PHE A 184 6.37 13.84 17.30
N PHE A 185 5.77 12.66 17.14
CA PHE A 185 4.39 12.43 17.55
C PHE A 185 4.19 12.55 19.07
N VAL A 186 5.15 12.09 19.87
CA VAL A 186 5.13 12.27 21.33
C VAL A 186 5.16 13.75 21.70
N PHE A 187 6.07 14.54 21.08
CA PHE A 187 6.12 15.99 21.31
C PHE A 187 4.85 16.69 20.82
N LEU A 188 4.30 16.27 19.68
CA LEU A 188 3.06 16.82 19.14
C LEU A 188 1.89 16.57 20.12
N LEU A 189 1.71 15.33 20.59
CA LEU A 189 0.70 15.00 21.60
C LEU A 189 0.93 15.81 22.88
N GLY A 190 2.16 15.87 23.38
CA GLY A 190 2.51 16.65 24.57
C GLY A 190 2.14 18.13 24.47
N SER A 191 2.26 18.72 23.25
CA SER A 191 1.88 20.12 23.00
C SER A 191 0.37 20.38 23.09
N PHE A 192 -0.45 19.34 22.98
CA PHE A 192 -1.91 19.44 23.06
C PHE A 192 -2.44 19.24 24.49
N LEU A 193 -1.63 18.74 25.42
CA LEU A 193 -2.03 18.49 26.79
C LEU A 193 -2.13 19.80 27.56
N VAL A 194 -3.33 20.15 28.02
CA VAL A 194 -3.66 21.38 28.74
C VAL A 194 -4.13 21.05 30.16
N LYS A 195 -3.61 21.72 31.16
CA LYS A 195 -4.00 21.48 32.56
C LYS A 195 -5.51 21.65 32.78
N GLY A 196 -6.10 20.78 33.60
CA GLY A 196 -7.48 20.91 34.11
C GLY A 196 -8.58 20.35 33.21
N ARG A 197 -8.27 19.72 32.05
CA ARG A 197 -9.29 19.15 31.15
C ARG A 197 -9.12 17.65 30.96
N TYR A 198 -8.98 16.90 32.04
CA TYR A 198 -8.58 15.47 32.02
C TYR A 198 -9.49 14.57 31.20
N GLY A 199 -10.81 14.76 31.21
CA GLY A 199 -11.74 13.95 30.42
C GLY A 199 -11.53 14.11 28.90
N VAL A 200 -11.39 15.35 28.43
CA VAL A 200 -11.16 15.65 27.00
C VAL A 200 -9.77 15.21 26.56
N GLN A 201 -8.77 15.31 27.46
CA GLN A 201 -7.42 14.81 27.22
C GLN A 201 -7.41 13.28 27.08
N GLY A 202 -8.22 12.56 27.87
CA GLY A 202 -8.40 11.12 27.72
C GLY A 202 -8.90 10.75 26.32
N VAL A 203 -9.89 11.46 25.81
CA VAL A 203 -10.39 11.28 24.45
C VAL A 203 -9.30 11.59 23.41
N LEU A 204 -8.53 12.69 23.61
CA LEU A 204 -7.40 13.04 22.73
C LEU A 204 -6.37 11.91 22.67
N ILE A 205 -5.95 11.38 23.80
CA ILE A 205 -4.95 10.31 23.88
C ILE A 205 -5.45 9.05 23.18
N VAL A 206 -6.70 8.65 23.42
CA VAL A 206 -7.29 7.46 22.77
C VAL A 206 -7.38 7.66 21.24
N CYS A 207 -7.85 8.84 20.80
CA CYS A 207 -7.96 9.15 19.38
C CYS A 207 -6.57 9.16 18.69
N PHE A 208 -5.61 9.82 19.32
CA PHE A 208 -4.23 9.91 18.81
C PHE A 208 -3.56 8.52 18.77
N ALA A 209 -3.71 7.73 19.81
CA ALA A 209 -3.24 6.34 19.84
C ALA A 209 -3.90 5.48 18.77
N GLY A 210 -5.21 5.64 18.55
CA GLY A 210 -5.93 4.94 17.47
C GLY A 210 -5.43 5.30 16.08
N ILE A 211 -5.15 6.58 15.82
CA ILE A 211 -4.57 7.05 14.56
C ILE A 211 -3.18 6.43 14.34
N LEU A 212 -2.28 6.52 15.32
CA LEU A 212 -0.94 5.96 15.21
C LEU A 212 -0.96 4.44 15.08
N PHE A 213 -1.78 3.76 15.86
CA PHE A 213 -1.95 2.31 15.77
C PHE A 213 -2.43 1.91 14.37
N GLY A 214 -3.45 2.56 13.82
CA GLY A 214 -3.96 2.33 12.47
C GLY A 214 -2.92 2.58 11.38
N ALA A 215 -2.04 3.58 11.56
CA ALA A 215 -0.97 3.91 10.62
C ALA A 215 0.22 2.94 10.69
N MET A 216 0.59 2.47 11.90
CA MET A 216 1.82 1.70 12.14
C MET A 216 1.62 0.18 12.14
N ILE A 217 0.40 -0.31 12.09
CA ILE A 217 0.10 -1.74 12.00
C ILE A 217 0.60 -2.28 10.65
N PRO A 218 1.35 -3.41 10.62
CA PRO A 218 1.71 -4.10 9.38
C PRO A 218 0.48 -4.48 8.56
N GLY A 219 0.63 -4.48 7.22
CA GLY A 219 -0.49 -4.72 6.30
C GLY A 219 -1.18 -6.06 6.52
N ASP A 220 -0.43 -7.13 6.76
CA ASP A 220 -0.96 -8.48 7.00
C ASP A 220 -1.82 -8.54 8.26
N LEU A 221 -1.34 -7.95 9.37
CA LEU A 221 -2.09 -7.88 10.62
C LEU A 221 -3.33 -6.99 10.48
N LYS A 222 -3.24 -5.91 9.72
CA LYS A 222 -4.38 -5.05 9.38
C LYS A 222 -5.45 -5.87 8.66
N THR A 223 -5.09 -6.63 7.64
CA THR A 223 -6.02 -7.47 6.87
C THR A 223 -6.69 -8.51 7.76
N GLU A 224 -5.94 -9.14 8.67
CA GLU A 224 -6.48 -10.11 9.62
C GLU A 224 -7.50 -9.46 10.59
N ILE A 225 -7.17 -8.31 11.17
CA ILE A 225 -8.05 -7.57 12.09
C ILE A 225 -9.31 -7.12 11.35
N TYR A 226 -9.16 -6.53 10.16
CA TYR A 226 -10.30 -6.10 9.36
C TYR A 226 -11.18 -7.29 8.95
N GLY A 227 -10.59 -8.40 8.53
CA GLY A 227 -11.35 -9.61 8.19
C GLY A 227 -12.23 -10.09 9.37
N ARG A 228 -11.70 -10.07 10.59
CA ARG A 228 -12.49 -10.45 11.79
C ARG A 228 -13.60 -9.45 12.12
N VAL A 229 -13.31 -8.14 12.03
CA VAL A 229 -14.28 -7.07 12.31
C VAL A 229 -15.37 -7.03 11.25
N ILE A 230 -15.00 -7.19 9.98
CA ILE A 230 -15.94 -7.14 8.84
C ILE A 230 -16.87 -8.33 8.87
N VAL A 231 -16.41 -9.54 9.18
CA VAL A 231 -17.29 -10.70 9.35
C VAL A 231 -18.38 -10.40 10.38
N GLN A 232 -18.07 -9.70 11.48
CA GLN A 232 -19.08 -9.30 12.47
C GLN A 232 -20.02 -8.21 11.93
N ILE A 233 -19.52 -7.24 11.17
CA ILE A 233 -20.33 -6.16 10.57
C ILE A 233 -21.17 -6.68 9.39
N GLN A 234 -20.65 -7.60 8.59
CA GLN A 234 -21.38 -8.26 7.50
C GLN A 234 -22.59 -9.07 7.99
N LEU A 235 -22.44 -9.72 9.15
CA LEU A 235 -23.55 -10.39 9.82
C LEU A 235 -24.66 -9.41 10.23
N LEU A 236 -24.34 -8.13 10.40
CA LEU A 236 -25.28 -7.09 10.83
C LEU A 236 -25.88 -6.27 9.67
N HIS A 237 -25.19 -6.07 8.54
CA HIS A 237 -25.58 -5.07 7.54
C HIS A 237 -25.49 -5.53 6.06
N GLY A 238 -25.15 -6.77 5.76
CA GLY A 238 -25.20 -7.33 4.39
C GLY A 238 -24.19 -6.73 3.39
N MET A 239 -23.22 -5.95 3.83
CA MET A 239 -22.17 -5.39 2.98
C MET A 239 -20.99 -6.38 2.85
N ALA A 240 -21.09 -7.30 1.90
CA ALA A 240 -20.06 -8.29 1.65
C ALA A 240 -19.13 -7.85 0.50
N GLY A 241 -17.82 -7.95 0.69
CA GLY A 241 -16.80 -7.85 -0.38
C GLY A 241 -15.66 -6.88 -0.12
N PRO A 242 -14.60 -6.91 -0.97
CA PRO A 242 -13.41 -6.07 -0.86
C PRO A 242 -13.70 -4.56 -0.92
N GLU A 243 -14.76 -4.17 -1.62
CA GLU A 243 -15.21 -2.77 -1.70
C GLU A 243 -15.72 -2.26 -0.34
N GLY A 244 -16.42 -3.10 0.42
CA GLY A 244 -16.89 -2.77 1.77
C GLY A 244 -15.73 -2.54 2.75
N GLU A 245 -14.68 -3.34 2.65
CA GLU A 245 -13.46 -3.19 3.48
C GLU A 245 -12.79 -1.83 3.26
N MET A 246 -12.65 -1.45 2.01
CA MET A 246 -12.04 -0.18 1.63
C MET A 246 -12.88 1.01 2.13
N ILE A 247 -14.20 0.95 2.03
CA ILE A 247 -15.11 2.01 2.48
C ILE A 247 -15.07 2.15 4.00
N ILE A 248 -15.13 1.06 4.76
CA ILE A 248 -15.08 1.08 6.24
C ILE A 248 -13.76 1.66 6.73
N GLY A 249 -12.62 1.29 6.10
CA GLY A 249 -11.32 1.87 6.41
C GLY A 249 -11.32 3.39 6.24
N LYS A 250 -11.80 3.89 5.10
CA LYS A 250 -11.86 5.34 4.81
C LYS A 250 -12.79 6.11 5.75
N ILE A 251 -13.94 5.55 6.10
CA ILE A 251 -14.85 6.13 7.10
C ILE A 251 -14.16 6.19 8.47
N GLY A 252 -13.44 5.14 8.87
CA GLY A 252 -12.68 5.11 10.12
C GLY A 252 -11.64 6.23 10.19
N HIS A 253 -10.85 6.43 9.14
CA HIS A 253 -9.89 7.51 9.00
C HIS A 253 -10.55 8.88 9.14
N PHE A 254 -11.59 9.17 8.36
CA PHE A 254 -12.35 10.42 8.42
C PHE A 254 -12.90 10.70 9.83
N CYS A 255 -13.51 9.69 10.48
CA CYS A 255 -14.10 9.84 11.80
C CYS A 255 -13.06 10.09 12.89
N LEU A 256 -11.94 9.34 12.89
CA LEU A 256 -10.88 9.52 13.89
C LEU A 256 -10.25 10.91 13.80
N PHE A 257 -9.93 11.38 12.60
CA PHE A 257 -9.42 12.74 12.40
C PHE A 257 -10.50 13.80 12.66
N GLY A 258 -11.78 13.50 12.37
CA GLY A 258 -12.91 14.37 12.73
C GLY A 258 -13.03 14.58 14.23
N ILE A 259 -12.97 13.51 15.02
CA ILE A 259 -12.94 13.56 16.47
C ILE A 259 -11.70 14.32 16.98
N LEU A 260 -10.52 14.07 16.38
CA LEU A 260 -9.31 14.81 16.71
C LEU A 260 -9.49 16.32 16.49
N GLY A 261 -10.03 16.74 15.36
CA GLY A 261 -10.30 18.15 15.04
C GLY A 261 -11.27 18.80 16.04
N LEU A 262 -12.35 18.10 16.39
CA LEU A 262 -13.29 18.51 17.45
C LEU A 262 -12.58 18.70 18.80
N VAL A 263 -11.82 17.70 19.23
CA VAL A 263 -11.13 17.69 20.53
C VAL A 263 -10.11 18.81 20.61
N LEU A 264 -9.28 18.99 19.56
CA LEU A 264 -8.30 20.08 19.52
C LEU A 264 -8.95 21.46 19.51
N GLY A 265 -10.08 21.63 18.78
CA GLY A 265 -10.85 22.87 18.80
C GLY A 265 -11.38 23.23 20.19
N VAL A 266 -11.79 22.23 20.97
CA VAL A 266 -12.26 22.41 22.35
C VAL A 266 -11.10 22.64 23.33
N LEU A 267 -9.99 21.91 23.19
CA LEU A 267 -8.82 22.03 24.09
C LEU A 267 -8.04 23.32 23.90
N MET A 268 -8.04 23.90 22.69
CA MET A 268 -7.20 25.02 22.30
C MET A 268 -8.00 26.28 21.89
N PRO A 269 -8.94 26.79 22.73
CA PRO A 269 -9.86 27.87 22.34
C PRO A 269 -9.14 29.20 22.06
N GLY A 270 -7.89 29.36 22.52
CA GLY A 270 -7.06 30.57 22.30
C GLY A 270 -6.14 30.48 21.11
N LYS A 271 -6.09 29.37 20.41
CA LYS A 271 -5.24 29.19 19.22
C LYS A 271 -6.06 29.47 17.95
N SER A 272 -5.37 29.99 16.92
CA SER A 272 -6.02 30.21 15.63
C SER A 272 -6.41 28.87 14.97
N PRO A 273 -7.51 28.81 14.21
CA PRO A 273 -7.88 27.61 13.45
C PRO A 273 -6.78 27.15 12.51
N ALA A 274 -6.02 28.07 11.92
CA ALA A 274 -4.89 27.77 11.05
C ALA A 274 -3.76 27.03 11.81
N TYR A 275 -3.48 27.41 13.08
CA TYR A 275 -2.50 26.69 13.90
C TYR A 275 -2.95 25.25 14.18
N ILE A 276 -4.21 25.04 14.53
CA ILE A 276 -4.75 23.71 14.80
C ILE A 276 -4.77 22.89 13.50
N GLY A 277 -5.22 23.49 12.39
CA GLY A 277 -5.24 22.86 11.06
C GLY A 277 -3.84 22.44 10.58
N ALA A 278 -2.82 23.26 10.82
CA ALA A 278 -1.43 22.92 10.53
C ALA A 278 -0.95 21.68 11.32
N ASN A 279 -1.34 21.54 12.59
CA ASN A 279 -0.99 20.34 13.37
C ASN A 279 -1.74 19.08 12.88
N ILE A 280 -3.00 19.22 12.46
CA ILE A 280 -3.76 18.12 11.82
C ILE A 280 -3.10 17.71 10.50
N LEU A 281 -2.73 18.68 9.66
CA LEU A 281 -2.00 18.45 8.41
C LEU A 281 -0.69 17.69 8.65
N MET A 282 0.07 18.09 9.68
CA MET A 282 1.34 17.45 10.02
C MET A 282 1.15 16.02 10.53
N LEU A 283 0.09 15.75 11.30
CA LEU A 283 -0.22 14.41 11.76
C LEU A 283 -0.67 13.53 10.58
N ALA A 284 -1.60 14.00 9.76
CA ALA A 284 -2.09 13.27 8.59
C ALA A 284 -0.96 12.97 7.58
N GLY A 285 -0.15 13.96 7.24
CA GLY A 285 0.99 13.75 6.34
C GLY A 285 2.08 12.86 6.95
N GLY A 286 2.33 13.01 8.25
CA GLY A 286 3.33 12.21 8.97
C GLY A 286 2.95 10.74 9.06
N THR A 287 1.69 10.42 9.29
CA THR A 287 1.20 9.04 9.31
C THR A 287 1.32 8.36 7.96
N GLU A 288 1.04 9.04 6.85
CA GLU A 288 1.24 8.51 5.50
C GLU A 288 2.73 8.31 5.16
N LEU A 289 3.58 9.27 5.55
CA LEU A 289 5.03 9.15 5.32
C LEU A 289 5.67 7.99 6.10
N VAL A 290 5.20 7.74 7.32
CA VAL A 290 5.65 6.59 8.13
C VAL A 290 5.30 5.26 7.46
N GLN A 291 4.17 5.17 6.77
CA GLN A 291 3.71 3.95 6.10
C GLN A 291 4.67 3.45 5.00
N PHE A 292 5.50 4.32 4.39
CA PHE A 292 6.55 3.86 3.46
C PHE A 292 7.54 2.87 4.09
N PHE A 293 7.67 2.90 5.40
CA PHE A 293 8.61 2.05 6.16
C PHE A 293 7.91 0.93 6.94
N ILE A 294 6.61 0.72 6.74
CA ILE A 294 5.83 -0.35 7.38
C ILE A 294 5.54 -1.43 6.34
N ASP A 295 5.92 -2.66 6.66
CA ASP A 295 5.76 -3.79 5.76
C ASP A 295 4.28 -4.04 5.41
N GLY A 296 4.03 -4.31 4.12
CA GLY A 296 2.68 -4.54 3.61
C GLY A 296 1.79 -3.30 3.58
N ARG A 297 2.35 -2.07 3.76
CA ARG A 297 1.60 -0.82 3.65
C ARG A 297 1.97 -0.08 2.37
N THR A 298 0.97 0.54 1.77
CA THR A 298 1.14 1.43 0.62
C THR A 298 0.48 2.76 0.99
N PRO A 299 1.28 3.82 1.24
CA PRO A 299 0.72 5.14 1.54
C PRO A 299 -0.08 5.65 0.35
N LEU A 300 -1.26 6.21 0.61
CA LEU A 300 -2.16 6.72 -0.41
C LEU A 300 -2.43 8.20 -0.20
N PHE A 301 -2.18 9.01 -1.22
CA PHE A 301 -2.52 10.43 -1.17
C PHE A 301 -4.01 10.69 -0.87
N VAL A 302 -4.89 9.77 -1.29
CA VAL A 302 -6.32 9.83 -0.99
C VAL A 302 -6.59 9.67 0.50
N ASP A 303 -5.86 8.79 1.21
CA ASP A 303 -6.05 8.59 2.65
C ASP A 303 -5.59 9.83 3.42
N PHE A 304 -4.46 10.46 3.02
CA PHE A 304 -4.06 11.77 3.53
C PHE A 304 -5.16 12.84 3.36
N LEU A 305 -5.81 12.92 2.19
CA LEU A 305 -6.88 13.90 1.95
C LEU A 305 -8.13 13.60 2.81
N ILE A 306 -8.46 12.34 3.03
CA ILE A 306 -9.58 11.91 3.89
C ILE A 306 -9.30 12.31 5.34
N ASP A 307 -8.11 12.03 5.84
CA ASP A 307 -7.66 12.39 7.18
C ASP A 307 -7.73 13.90 7.42
N LEU A 308 -7.15 14.66 6.49
CA LEU A 308 -7.16 16.13 6.55
C LEU A 308 -8.58 16.69 6.52
N SER A 309 -9.44 16.19 5.62
CA SER A 309 -10.83 16.67 5.49
C SER A 309 -11.65 16.34 6.74
N GLY A 310 -11.47 15.15 7.33
CA GLY A 310 -12.08 14.80 8.61
C GLY A 310 -11.67 15.78 9.70
N GLY A 311 -10.37 16.01 9.88
CA GLY A 311 -9.85 16.92 10.89
C GLY A 311 -10.33 18.36 10.74
N VAL A 312 -10.35 18.87 9.51
CA VAL A 312 -10.87 20.21 9.20
C VAL A 312 -12.37 20.31 9.46
N ALA A 313 -13.15 19.30 9.11
CA ALA A 313 -14.59 19.25 9.36
C ALA A 313 -14.88 19.29 10.86
N GLY A 314 -14.18 18.47 11.67
CA GLY A 314 -14.31 18.48 13.11
C GLY A 314 -13.97 19.83 13.74
N LEU A 315 -12.86 20.46 13.30
CA LEU A 315 -12.48 21.79 13.75
C LEU A 315 -13.53 22.85 13.38
N ALA A 316 -14.04 22.81 12.14
CA ALA A 316 -15.06 23.76 11.66
C ALA A 316 -16.34 23.68 12.49
N LEU A 317 -16.80 22.50 12.86
CA LEU A 317 -17.97 22.29 13.72
C LEU A 317 -17.82 23.01 15.08
N VAL A 318 -16.65 22.92 15.70
CA VAL A 318 -16.38 23.64 16.96
C VAL A 318 -16.41 25.16 16.77
N GLN A 319 -15.81 25.65 15.66
CA GLN A 319 -15.78 27.09 15.39
C GLN A 319 -17.20 27.67 15.17
N VAL A 320 -18.04 26.96 14.41
CA VAL A 320 -19.44 27.34 14.19
C VAL A 320 -20.21 27.38 15.51
N PHE A 321 -20.05 26.34 16.33
CA PHE A 321 -20.72 26.27 17.63
C PHE A 321 -20.28 27.41 18.57
N MET A 322 -18.97 27.71 18.63
CA MET A 322 -18.46 28.80 19.48
C MET A 322 -18.92 30.18 18.96
N MET A 323 -19.00 30.38 17.66
CA MET A 323 -19.51 31.63 17.07
C MET A 323 -20.99 31.81 17.36
N GLY A 324 -21.80 30.76 17.24
CA GLY A 324 -23.23 30.81 17.62
C GLY A 324 -23.46 31.18 19.07
N ARG A 325 -22.65 30.64 19.99
CA ARG A 325 -22.73 30.99 21.41
C ARG A 325 -22.37 32.45 21.67
N ARG A 326 -21.36 33.01 21.01
CA ARG A 326 -21.00 34.45 21.12
C ARG A 326 -22.12 35.36 20.63
N LEU A 327 -22.73 35.03 19.49
CA LEU A 327 -23.86 35.81 18.95
C LEU A 327 -25.07 35.75 19.85
N ALA A 328 -25.38 34.60 20.46
CA ALA A 328 -26.48 34.47 21.41
C ALA A 328 -26.24 35.30 22.69
N GLN A 329 -25.00 35.42 23.16
CA GLN A 329 -24.66 36.28 24.32
C GLN A 329 -24.81 37.77 24.01
N VAL A 330 -24.34 38.23 22.84
CA VAL A 330 -24.47 39.65 22.41
C VAL A 330 -25.93 40.08 22.23
N ASN A 331 -26.84 39.15 21.89
CA ASN A 331 -28.27 39.46 21.73
C ASN A 331 -29.05 39.37 23.05
N ALA A 332 -28.44 38.93 24.13
CA ALA A 332 -29.06 38.81 25.43
C ALA A 332 -28.70 39.97 26.39
N ASP A 333 -27.67 40.76 26.06
CA ASP A 333 -27.24 41.98 26.71
C ASP A 333 -27.88 43.21 26.02
#